data_58392be7a0ebe34ea4ce9ce447c6a4e7
#
_entry.id   58392be7a0ebe34ea4ce9ce447c6a4e7
#
_cell.length_a   1.000
_cell.length_b   1.000
_cell.length_c   1.000
_cell.angle_alpha   90.00
_cell.angle_beta   90.00
_cell.angle_gamma   90.00
#
_symmetry.space_group_name_H-M   'P 1'
#
loop_
_entity.id
_entity.type
_entity.pdbx_description
1 polymer ?
#
loop_
_entity_poly.entity_id
_entity_poly.type
_entity_poly.pdbx_seq_one_letter_code
_entity_poly.pdbx_strand_id
1 'polypeptide(L)'
;AYTLTEADAVAEMRRSVPDFTAQEWQEYLLDGKLDFIYYHGQRLYHEDTCASLLKTQRALNARALAPYDEQKPRLEAVIRQVMAGGRAYRFRLRAVTSIADDVFAPDTRYRIHLPIPAQSMQQSAAEELRATLPILYTDAADAPQRTAYMELCAHENAPIVTEYAWTQRPRYVNPLDETARGP
;
A
#
# COMPACT_ATOMS: atom_id res chain seq x y z
N ALA A 1 -2.31 -12.71 -0.98
CA ALA A 1 -3.36 -13.74 -0.84
C ALA A 1 -2.88 -14.87 0.07
N TYR A 2 -3.80 -15.65 0.67
CA TYR A 2 -3.48 -16.83 1.49
C TYR A 2 -3.43 -18.06 0.58
N THR A 3 -2.26 -18.36 0.06
CA THR A 3 -2.06 -19.39 -0.97
C THR A 3 -1.00 -20.42 -0.62
N LEU A 4 -0.12 -20.13 0.35
CA LEU A 4 0.98 -21.02 0.69
C LEU A 4 0.54 -22.10 1.69
N THR A 5 0.83 -23.36 1.37
CA THR A 5 0.84 -24.41 2.38
C THR A 5 2.05 -24.27 3.30
N GLU A 6 2.07 -24.95 4.42
CA GLU A 6 3.24 -24.97 5.31
C GLU A 6 4.50 -25.46 4.59
N ALA A 7 4.37 -26.52 3.79
CA ALA A 7 5.49 -27.07 3.03
C ALA A 7 6.05 -26.06 2.01
N ASP A 8 5.16 -25.34 1.30
CA ASP A 8 5.55 -24.31 0.34
C ASP A 8 6.24 -23.13 1.04
N ALA A 9 5.69 -22.67 2.17
CA ALA A 9 6.25 -21.58 2.95
C ALA A 9 7.64 -21.90 3.51
N VAL A 10 7.83 -23.13 4.05
CA VAL A 10 9.14 -23.60 4.52
C VAL A 10 10.11 -23.72 3.35
N ALA A 11 9.68 -24.22 2.20
CA ALA A 11 10.52 -24.30 1.00
C ALA A 11 10.92 -22.91 0.48
N GLU A 12 10.00 -21.96 0.53
CA GLU A 12 10.28 -20.56 0.17
C GLU A 12 11.26 -19.91 1.16
N MET A 13 11.07 -20.10 2.46
CA MET A 13 11.99 -19.56 3.47
C MET A 13 13.42 -20.11 3.29
N ARG A 14 13.58 -21.39 2.93
CA ARG A 14 14.90 -21.99 2.66
C ARG A 14 15.64 -21.39 1.47
N ARG A 15 14.95 -20.76 0.53
CA ARG A 15 15.61 -20.02 -0.56
C ARG A 15 16.35 -18.79 -0.02
N SER A 16 15.86 -18.18 1.02
CA SER A 16 16.47 -17.01 1.66
C SER A 16 17.36 -17.40 2.85
N VAL A 17 17.02 -18.45 3.59
CA VAL A 17 17.73 -18.95 4.78
C VAL A 17 17.92 -20.46 4.61
N PRO A 18 19.01 -20.92 3.99
CA PRO A 18 19.19 -22.34 3.57
C PRO A 18 19.12 -23.36 4.71
N ASP A 19 19.52 -22.97 5.90
CA ASP A 19 19.51 -23.80 7.10
C ASP A 19 18.19 -23.75 7.88
N PHE A 20 17.15 -23.08 7.36
CA PHE A 20 15.84 -22.97 7.98
C PHE A 20 15.13 -24.33 8.07
N THR A 21 14.57 -24.65 9.22
CA THR A 21 13.94 -25.94 9.50
C THR A 21 12.42 -25.85 9.62
N ALA A 22 11.74 -26.98 9.38
CA ALA A 22 10.30 -27.07 9.64
C ALA A 22 9.98 -26.93 11.14
N GLN A 23 10.91 -27.29 12.01
CA GLN A 23 10.74 -27.11 13.46
C GLN A 23 10.72 -25.62 13.82
N GLU A 24 11.61 -24.81 13.26
CA GLU A 24 11.60 -23.34 13.46
C GLU A 24 10.29 -22.72 12.98
N TRP A 25 9.72 -23.23 11.87
CA TRP A 25 8.41 -22.80 11.42
C TRP A 25 7.32 -23.03 12.47
N GLN A 26 7.32 -24.23 13.10
CA GLN A 26 6.38 -24.54 14.17
C GLN A 26 6.59 -23.66 15.42
N GLU A 27 7.84 -23.33 15.75
CA GLU A 27 8.14 -22.41 16.85
C GLU A 27 7.56 -21.02 16.59
N TYR A 28 7.72 -20.48 15.37
CA TYR A 28 7.09 -19.20 14.98
C TYR A 28 5.57 -19.25 14.98
N LEU A 29 4.99 -20.40 14.64
CA LEU A 29 3.56 -20.60 14.69
C LEU A 29 3.05 -20.59 16.14
N LEU A 30 3.70 -21.32 17.05
CA LEU A 30 3.35 -21.37 18.47
C LEU A 30 3.51 -20.01 19.15
N ASP A 31 4.52 -19.23 18.73
CA ASP A 31 4.76 -17.87 19.19
C ASP A 31 3.77 -16.84 18.63
N GLY A 32 2.81 -17.25 17.79
CA GLY A 32 1.81 -16.35 17.18
C GLY A 32 2.39 -15.36 16.19
N LYS A 33 3.55 -15.65 15.59
CA LYS A 33 4.24 -14.79 14.63
C LYS A 33 3.86 -15.04 13.18
N LEU A 34 3.06 -16.08 12.93
CA LEU A 34 2.58 -16.46 11.60
C LEU A 34 1.10 -16.16 11.49
N ASP A 35 0.73 -15.40 10.46
CA ASP A 35 -0.65 -15.16 10.09
C ASP A 35 -1.13 -16.23 9.11
N PHE A 36 -2.29 -16.84 9.39
CA PHE A 36 -2.85 -17.90 8.58
C PHE A 36 -4.38 -17.92 8.65
N ILE A 37 -4.99 -18.57 7.67
CA ILE A 37 -6.42 -18.91 7.67
C ILE A 37 -6.61 -20.43 7.54
N TYR A 38 -7.79 -20.92 7.92
CA TYR A 38 -8.23 -22.26 7.55
C TYR A 38 -9.13 -22.18 6.32
N TYR A 39 -8.75 -22.90 5.27
CA TYR A 39 -9.54 -23.04 4.07
C TYR A 39 -9.71 -24.53 3.74
N HIS A 40 -10.97 -25.01 3.68
CA HIS A 40 -11.30 -26.45 3.51
C HIS A 40 -10.54 -27.38 4.47
N GLY A 41 -10.37 -26.98 5.74
CA GLY A 41 -9.64 -27.77 6.75
C GLY A 41 -8.12 -27.71 6.64
N GLN A 42 -7.58 -27.04 5.64
CA GLN A 42 -6.14 -26.84 5.44
C GLN A 42 -5.73 -25.46 5.94
N ARG A 43 -4.58 -25.38 6.62
CA ARG A 43 -3.97 -24.10 7.00
C ARG A 43 -3.23 -23.51 5.83
N LEU A 44 -3.55 -22.25 5.48
CA LEU A 44 -2.89 -21.51 4.44
C LEU A 44 -2.29 -20.22 5.01
N TYR A 45 -1.08 -19.91 4.58
CA TYR A 45 -0.32 -18.72 4.96
C TYR A 45 -0.36 -17.68 3.83
N HIS A 46 -0.21 -16.40 4.21
CA HIS A 46 -0.13 -15.31 3.24
C HIS A 46 1.16 -15.41 2.41
N GLU A 47 1.09 -15.06 1.15
CA GLU A 47 2.23 -15.08 0.23
C GLU A 47 3.43 -14.25 0.73
N ASP A 48 3.20 -13.18 1.50
CA ASP A 48 4.26 -12.36 2.07
C ASP A 48 4.78 -12.84 3.44
N THR A 49 4.35 -13.99 3.95
CA THR A 49 4.68 -14.46 5.31
C THR A 49 6.19 -14.58 5.51
N CYS A 50 6.91 -15.15 4.53
CA CYS A 50 8.37 -15.32 4.60
C CYS A 50 9.09 -13.96 4.63
N ALA A 51 8.68 -13.02 3.78
CA ALA A 51 9.22 -11.66 3.76
C ALA A 51 8.92 -10.91 5.08
N SER A 52 7.74 -11.11 5.65
CA SER A 52 7.34 -10.51 6.92
C SER A 52 8.16 -11.04 8.10
N LEU A 53 8.43 -12.35 8.15
CA LEU A 53 9.31 -12.95 9.16
C LEU A 53 10.73 -12.38 9.06
N LEU A 54 11.32 -12.30 7.86
CA LEU A 54 12.65 -11.73 7.66
C LEU A 54 12.72 -10.27 8.12
N LYS A 55 11.67 -9.48 7.90
CA LYS A 55 11.59 -8.08 8.35
C LYS A 55 11.48 -7.95 9.87
N THR A 56 10.76 -8.87 10.53
CA THR A 56 10.39 -8.74 11.94
C THR A 56 11.30 -9.55 12.87
N GLN A 57 11.89 -10.65 12.40
CA GLN A 57 12.72 -11.55 13.19
C GLN A 57 14.20 -11.32 12.92
N ARG A 58 14.83 -10.46 13.74
CA ARG A 58 16.22 -10.04 13.56
C ARG A 58 17.23 -11.19 13.47
N ALA A 59 17.09 -12.22 14.34
CA ALA A 59 17.97 -13.37 14.33
C ALA A 59 17.85 -14.20 13.04
N LEU A 60 16.63 -14.36 12.53
CA LEU A 60 16.38 -15.04 11.27
C LEU A 60 16.96 -14.25 10.09
N ASN A 61 16.73 -12.94 10.06
CA ASN A 61 17.24 -12.06 9.01
C ASN A 61 18.79 -12.08 8.95
N ALA A 62 19.47 -12.18 10.09
CA ALA A 62 20.94 -12.24 10.13
C ALA A 62 21.51 -13.51 9.46
N ARG A 63 20.70 -14.57 9.32
CA ARG A 63 21.06 -15.83 8.63
C ARG A 63 20.72 -15.82 7.14
N ALA A 64 19.98 -14.81 6.68
CA ALA A 64 19.55 -14.74 5.29
C ALA A 64 20.74 -14.50 4.34
N LEU A 65 20.70 -15.11 3.15
CA LEU A 65 21.69 -14.91 2.09
C LEU A 65 21.79 -13.44 1.65
N ALA A 66 20.65 -12.73 1.70
CA ALA A 66 20.56 -11.29 1.47
C ALA A 66 19.76 -10.66 2.61
N PRO A 67 20.41 -10.25 3.72
CA PRO A 67 19.73 -9.62 4.85
C PRO A 67 18.96 -8.36 4.42
N TYR A 68 17.78 -8.19 4.99
CA TYR A 68 16.88 -7.07 4.67
C TYR A 68 17.43 -5.69 5.09
N ASP A 69 18.59 -5.66 5.73
CA ASP A 69 19.21 -4.46 6.29
C ASP A 69 19.75 -3.46 5.26
N GLU A 70 19.85 -3.81 3.97
CA GLU A 70 20.37 -2.90 2.93
C GLU A 70 19.56 -1.59 2.81
N GLN A 71 18.26 -1.64 3.11
CA GLN A 71 17.41 -0.44 3.07
C GLN A 71 17.36 0.33 4.40
N LYS A 72 17.84 -0.26 5.49
CA LYS A 72 17.78 0.32 6.83
C LYS A 72 18.49 1.67 6.96
N PRO A 73 19.73 1.85 6.47
CA PRO A 73 20.41 3.16 6.55
C PRO A 73 19.63 4.26 5.82
N ARG A 74 19.01 3.93 4.69
CA ARG A 74 18.18 4.85 3.91
C ARG A 74 16.90 5.21 4.67
N LEU A 75 16.23 4.23 5.25
CA LEU A 75 15.04 4.44 6.08
C LEU A 75 15.35 5.29 7.30
N GLU A 76 16.43 4.98 8.03
CA GLU A 76 16.87 5.76 9.18
C GLU A 76 17.22 7.21 8.82
N ALA A 77 17.84 7.43 7.67
CA ALA A 77 18.12 8.78 7.16
C ALA A 77 16.82 9.55 6.88
N VAL A 78 15.83 8.91 6.27
CA VAL A 78 14.50 9.50 6.03
C VAL A 78 13.80 9.81 7.35
N ILE A 79 13.80 8.89 8.32
CA ILE A 79 13.18 9.09 9.63
C ILE A 79 13.84 10.27 10.34
N ARG A 80 15.18 10.33 10.41
CA ARG A 80 15.92 11.48 11.00
C ARG A 80 15.55 12.79 10.32
N GLN A 81 15.43 12.80 8.99
CA GLN A 81 15.03 13.98 8.24
C GLN A 81 13.60 14.43 8.55
N VAL A 82 12.67 13.48 8.69
CA VAL A 82 11.27 13.79 9.06
C VAL A 82 11.20 14.31 10.49
N MET A 83 11.95 13.73 11.42
CA MET A 83 12.05 14.21 12.82
C MET A 83 12.65 15.62 12.90
N ALA A 84 13.57 15.97 12.02
CA ALA A 84 14.17 17.31 11.94
C ALA A 84 13.28 18.36 11.22
N GLY A 85 12.00 18.05 10.97
CA GLY A 85 11.04 18.96 10.31
C GLY A 85 10.73 18.61 8.86
N GLY A 86 11.35 17.56 8.34
CA GLY A 86 11.05 17.00 7.02
C GLY A 86 11.45 17.88 5.84
N ARG A 87 10.99 17.47 4.66
CA ARG A 87 11.05 18.24 3.41
C ARG A 87 9.68 18.24 2.75
N ALA A 88 9.40 19.29 1.99
CA ALA A 88 8.26 19.29 1.10
C ALA A 88 8.62 18.56 -0.20
N TYR A 89 7.75 17.67 -0.64
CA TYR A 89 7.86 16.97 -1.92
C TYR A 89 6.64 17.30 -2.76
N ARG A 90 6.86 17.77 -3.98
CA ARG A 90 5.77 17.97 -4.95
C ARG A 90 5.71 16.74 -5.84
N PHE A 91 4.53 16.13 -5.87
CA PHE A 91 4.24 15.00 -6.73
C PHE A 91 3.35 15.45 -7.89
N ARG A 92 3.56 14.85 -9.04
CA ARG A 92 2.62 14.89 -10.17
C ARG A 92 2.29 13.47 -10.55
N LEU A 93 1.00 13.17 -10.64
CA LEU A 93 0.50 11.85 -10.99
C LEU A 93 -0.30 11.96 -12.29
N ARG A 94 -0.10 10.98 -13.16
CA ARG A 94 -0.94 10.69 -14.30
C ARG A 94 -1.48 9.28 -14.15
N ALA A 95 -2.76 9.16 -13.86
CA ALA A 95 -3.46 7.88 -13.77
C ALA A 95 -4.18 7.58 -15.07
N VAL A 96 -4.12 6.32 -15.50
CA VAL A 96 -4.88 5.80 -16.62
C VAL A 96 -5.80 4.72 -16.08
N THR A 97 -7.10 4.92 -16.16
CA THR A 97 -8.13 4.03 -15.65
C THR A 97 -8.97 3.53 -16.81
N SER A 98 -9.20 2.21 -16.88
CA SER A 98 -10.09 1.59 -17.85
C SER A 98 -11.18 0.82 -17.13
N ILE A 99 -12.35 0.72 -17.71
CA ILE A 99 -13.37 -0.25 -17.29
C ILE A 99 -12.92 -1.61 -17.85
N ALA A 100 -13.00 -2.66 -17.06
CA ALA A 100 -12.64 -4.00 -17.54
C ALA A 100 -13.56 -4.39 -18.72
N ASP A 101 -12.98 -5.00 -19.76
CA ASP A 101 -13.69 -5.24 -21.03
C ASP A 101 -14.89 -6.18 -20.85
N ASP A 102 -14.84 -7.09 -19.90
CA ASP A 102 -15.92 -8.00 -19.52
C ASP A 102 -17.07 -7.30 -18.75
N VAL A 103 -16.82 -6.08 -18.25
CA VAL A 103 -17.80 -5.26 -17.52
C VAL A 103 -18.33 -4.11 -18.37
N PHE A 104 -17.55 -3.68 -19.38
CA PHE A 104 -17.95 -2.57 -20.22
C PHE A 104 -19.15 -2.94 -21.10
N ALA A 105 -20.22 -2.16 -21.02
CA ALA A 105 -21.38 -2.25 -21.90
C ALA A 105 -21.55 -0.93 -22.67
N PRO A 106 -21.54 -0.93 -24.01
CA PRO A 106 -21.75 0.26 -24.81
C PRO A 106 -23.04 0.99 -24.44
N ASP A 107 -23.02 2.31 -24.56
CA ASP A 107 -24.15 3.21 -24.30
C ASP A 107 -24.74 3.15 -22.88
N THR A 108 -24.01 2.47 -21.97
CA THR A 108 -24.32 2.46 -20.54
C THR A 108 -23.72 3.66 -19.84
N ARG A 109 -24.47 4.27 -18.91
CA ARG A 109 -23.96 5.35 -18.08
C ARG A 109 -23.19 4.80 -16.88
N TYR A 110 -21.89 5.10 -16.84
CA TYR A 110 -21.00 4.81 -15.72
C TYR A 110 -20.81 6.04 -14.84
N ARG A 111 -20.88 5.88 -13.53
CA ARG A 111 -20.52 6.88 -12.54
C ARG A 111 -19.13 6.57 -12.01
N ILE A 112 -18.23 7.52 -12.12
CA ILE A 112 -16.82 7.31 -11.83
C ILE A 112 -16.41 8.26 -10.71
N HIS A 113 -15.94 7.68 -9.61
CA HIS A 113 -15.37 8.37 -8.47
C HIS A 113 -13.90 8.03 -8.38
N LEU A 114 -13.02 8.96 -8.77
CA LEU A 114 -11.57 8.76 -8.67
C LEU A 114 -11.04 9.42 -7.40
N PRO A 115 -10.37 8.65 -6.50
CA PRO A 115 -9.75 9.21 -5.32
C PRO A 115 -8.68 10.24 -5.72
N ILE A 116 -8.71 11.40 -5.06
CA ILE A 116 -7.72 12.47 -5.23
C ILE A 116 -7.23 12.94 -3.85
N PRO A 117 -5.98 13.48 -3.75
CA PRO A 117 -5.44 13.96 -2.49
C PRO A 117 -6.35 14.96 -1.79
N ALA A 118 -6.65 14.67 -0.53
CA ALA A 118 -7.33 15.59 0.38
C ALA A 118 -6.30 16.46 1.12
N GLN A 119 -6.71 17.63 1.56
CA GLN A 119 -5.89 18.48 2.42
C GLN A 119 -5.78 17.87 3.82
N SER A 120 -4.57 17.81 4.35
CA SER A 120 -4.29 17.41 5.72
C SER A 120 -3.08 18.17 6.27
N MET A 121 -2.73 17.92 7.52
CA MET A 121 -1.52 18.52 8.12
C MET A 121 -0.23 18.13 7.38
N GLN A 122 -0.22 17.04 6.62
CA GLN A 122 0.96 16.51 5.96
C GLN A 122 0.91 16.62 4.43
N GLN A 123 -0.19 17.05 3.85
CA GLN A 123 -0.31 17.20 2.40
C GLN A 123 -1.29 18.30 1.98
N SER A 124 -1.05 18.90 0.82
CA SER A 124 -2.03 19.77 0.17
C SER A 124 -3.14 18.96 -0.49
N ALA A 125 -4.27 19.60 -0.73
CA ALA A 125 -5.27 19.08 -1.65
C ALA A 125 -4.68 18.92 -3.07
N ALA A 126 -5.35 18.11 -3.92
CA ALA A 126 -5.00 18.02 -5.33
C ALA A 126 -5.09 19.40 -6.01
N GLU A 127 -4.03 19.73 -6.75
CA GLU A 127 -3.86 20.92 -7.54
C GLU A 127 -3.77 20.52 -9.03
N GLU A 128 -4.03 21.46 -9.94
CA GLU A 128 -3.90 21.25 -11.40
C GLU A 128 -4.69 20.03 -11.91
N LEU A 129 -5.83 19.72 -11.27
CA LEU A 129 -6.64 18.56 -11.58
C LEU A 129 -7.21 18.65 -13.01
N ARG A 130 -6.93 17.66 -13.85
CA ARG A 130 -7.42 17.52 -15.23
C ARG A 130 -7.84 16.07 -15.47
N ALA A 131 -8.82 15.89 -16.35
CA ALA A 131 -9.22 14.57 -16.83
C ALA A 131 -9.64 14.63 -18.29
N THR A 132 -9.62 13.50 -18.99
CA THR A 132 -10.16 13.36 -20.36
C THR A 132 -11.68 13.48 -20.39
N LEU A 133 -12.34 13.17 -19.27
CA LEU A 133 -13.77 13.41 -19.08
C LEU A 133 -13.98 14.71 -18.30
N PRO A 134 -15.12 15.40 -18.51
CA PRO A 134 -15.51 16.54 -17.68
C PRO A 134 -15.62 16.13 -16.21
N ILE A 135 -14.94 16.85 -15.33
CA ILE A 135 -15.10 16.71 -13.89
C ILE A 135 -16.37 17.47 -13.50
N LEU A 136 -17.38 16.75 -13.08
CA LEU A 136 -18.68 17.33 -12.75
C LEU A 136 -18.71 17.85 -11.32
N TYR A 137 -17.96 17.21 -10.42
CA TYR A 137 -17.90 17.56 -9.01
C TYR A 137 -16.58 17.08 -8.38
N THR A 138 -16.12 17.81 -7.38
CA THR A 138 -15.05 17.36 -6.46
C THR A 138 -15.51 17.61 -5.03
N ASP A 139 -15.23 16.66 -4.15
CA ASP A 139 -15.49 16.85 -2.72
C ASP A 139 -14.65 18.00 -2.15
N ALA A 140 -15.05 18.49 -0.98
CA ALA A 140 -14.32 19.53 -0.25
C ALA A 140 -12.84 19.15 -0.10
N ALA A 141 -11.99 20.17 -0.01
CA ALA A 141 -10.54 19.95 0.01
C ALA A 141 -10.07 19.04 1.17
N ASP A 142 -10.77 19.09 2.29
CA ASP A 142 -10.49 18.36 3.56
C ASP A 142 -11.38 17.14 3.77
N ALA A 143 -12.20 16.76 2.78
CA ALA A 143 -13.03 15.56 2.87
C ALA A 143 -12.17 14.31 3.10
N PRO A 144 -12.51 13.41 4.06
CA PRO A 144 -11.69 12.25 4.41
C PRO A 144 -11.40 11.30 3.25
N GLN A 145 -12.34 11.15 2.32
CA GLN A 145 -12.21 10.35 1.10
C GLN A 145 -12.57 11.21 -0.10
N ARG A 146 -11.73 12.21 -0.36
CA ARG A 146 -11.94 13.15 -1.44
C ARG A 146 -11.89 12.47 -2.80
N THR A 147 -12.90 12.71 -3.62
CA THR A 147 -13.01 12.17 -4.98
C THR A 147 -13.26 13.26 -6.02
N ALA A 148 -12.89 12.96 -7.26
CA ALA A 148 -13.37 13.65 -8.46
C ALA A 148 -14.45 12.79 -9.10
N TYR A 149 -15.64 13.37 -9.30
CA TYR A 149 -16.78 12.71 -9.91
C TYR A 149 -16.89 13.05 -11.38
N MET A 150 -17.06 12.03 -12.19
CA MET A 150 -17.25 12.12 -13.64
C MET A 150 -18.31 11.12 -14.06
N GLU A 151 -18.90 11.33 -15.24
CA GLU A 151 -19.79 10.38 -15.88
C GLU A 151 -19.25 10.01 -17.27
N LEU A 152 -19.36 8.75 -17.63
CA LEU A 152 -19.04 8.22 -18.92
C LEU A 152 -20.31 7.56 -19.51
N CYS A 153 -20.67 7.98 -20.71
CA CYS A 153 -21.59 7.25 -21.57
C CYS A 153 -20.94 7.20 -22.95
N ALA A 154 -20.37 6.05 -23.30
CA ALA A 154 -19.57 5.91 -24.50
C ALA A 154 -19.91 4.61 -25.22
N HIS A 155 -19.76 4.63 -26.55
CA HIS A 155 -19.93 3.45 -27.39
C HIS A 155 -18.67 2.55 -27.36
N GLU A 156 -17.51 3.12 -27.13
CA GLU A 156 -16.21 2.44 -27.06
C GLU A 156 -15.57 2.60 -25.68
N ASN A 157 -14.87 1.56 -25.23
CA ASN A 157 -14.15 1.54 -23.97
C ASN A 157 -12.80 2.27 -24.09
N ALA A 158 -12.84 3.60 -24.02
CA ALA A 158 -11.62 4.41 -24.05
C ALA A 158 -11.06 4.63 -22.63
N PRO A 159 -9.72 4.63 -22.45
CA PRO A 159 -9.11 4.90 -21.16
C PRO A 159 -9.34 6.33 -20.70
N ILE A 160 -9.63 6.48 -19.41
CA ILE A 160 -9.79 7.77 -18.75
C ILE A 160 -8.44 8.16 -18.15
N VAL A 161 -7.91 9.28 -18.61
CA VAL A 161 -6.65 9.83 -18.09
C VAL A 161 -6.99 10.94 -17.11
N THR A 162 -6.42 10.85 -15.90
CA THR A 162 -6.54 11.90 -14.88
C THR A 162 -5.14 12.33 -14.45
N GLU A 163 -4.92 13.63 -14.38
CA GLU A 163 -3.64 14.24 -13.98
C GLU A 163 -3.88 15.23 -12.85
N TYR A 164 -3.02 15.20 -11.84
CA TYR A 164 -3.01 16.18 -10.77
C TYR A 164 -1.65 16.26 -10.08
N ALA A 165 -1.44 17.33 -9.34
CA ALA A 165 -0.27 17.51 -8.49
C ALA A 165 -0.70 17.72 -7.04
N TRP A 166 0.20 17.42 -6.10
CA TRP A 166 0.03 17.79 -4.69
C TRP A 166 1.40 17.93 -4.02
N THR A 167 1.42 18.60 -2.89
CA THR A 167 2.62 18.75 -2.08
C THR A 167 2.45 17.93 -0.80
N GLN A 168 3.42 17.07 -0.51
CA GLN A 168 3.48 16.32 0.74
C GLN A 168 4.61 16.87 1.64
N ARG A 169 4.30 17.04 2.93
CA ARG A 169 5.21 17.51 3.98
C ARG A 169 5.15 16.54 5.16
N PRO A 170 5.89 15.42 5.09
CA PRO A 170 5.89 14.44 6.18
C PRO A 170 6.26 15.09 7.51
N ARG A 171 5.52 14.80 8.57
CA ARG A 171 5.81 15.21 9.96
C ARG A 171 5.93 13.97 10.80
N TYR A 172 6.94 13.98 11.67
CA TYR A 172 6.97 12.98 12.73
C TYR A 172 5.90 13.30 13.77
N VAL A 173 5.08 12.30 14.09
CA VAL A 173 4.11 12.36 15.19
C VAL A 173 4.46 11.19 16.10
N ASN A 174 4.75 11.46 17.37
CA ASN A 174 4.95 10.40 18.34
C ASN A 174 3.57 9.79 18.70
N PRO A 175 3.32 8.52 18.37
CA PRO A 175 2.02 7.89 18.64
C PRO A 175 1.74 7.70 20.15
N LEU A 176 2.78 7.83 21.00
CA LEU A 176 2.65 7.76 22.45
C LEU A 176 2.35 9.12 23.09
N ASP A 177 2.39 10.21 22.32
CA ASP A 177 2.03 11.54 22.79
C ASP A 177 0.50 11.66 22.82
N GLU A 178 -0.06 12.11 23.96
CA GLU A 178 -1.51 12.29 24.11
C GLU A 178 -2.06 13.30 23.11
N THR A 179 -1.25 14.28 22.67
CA THR A 179 -1.62 15.26 21.65
C THR A 179 -1.72 14.65 20.23
N ALA A 180 -1.17 13.45 20.02
CA ALA A 180 -1.25 12.71 18.76
C ALA A 180 -2.59 11.98 18.57
N ARG A 181 -3.36 11.82 19.64
CA ARG A 181 -4.72 11.30 19.57
C ARG A 181 -5.60 12.44 19.04
N GLY A 182 -6.08 12.29 17.81
CA GLY A 182 -7.05 13.20 17.26
C GLY A 182 -8.31 13.30 18.14
N PRO A 183 -9.15 14.29 17.90
CA PRO A 183 -10.41 14.46 18.62
C PRO A 183 -11.33 13.26 18.42
#